data_7a9fe5ef28d0fb593a58ebe9a5199f44
#
_entry.id   7a9fe5ef28d0fb593a58ebe9a5199f44
#
_cell.length_a   1.000
_cell.length_b   1.000
_cell.length_c   1.000
_cell.angle_alpha   90.00
_cell.angle_beta   90.00
_cell.angle_gamma   90.00
#
_symmetry.space_group_name_H-M   'P 1'
#
loop_
_entity.id
_entity.type
_entity.pdbx_description
1 polymer ?
#
loop_
_entity_poly.entity_id
_entity_poly.type
_entity_poly.pdbx_seq_one_letter_code
_entity_poly.pdbx_strand_id
1 'polypeptide(L)'
;MTDNPNLSQFLDRLEKLSDENRSEARNKRHKLGLRTARENLDHLVDNKSFLEYGAFAVAAQRNRRKYEDLQIDTAADGIITGFCKINSDLIGEEKSDAVSIVYDYSVLAGTQGFFHHMKLDRICEKAKEFKLPIVIYTEGGGGRPGDTDVTTSVAGLHVPSFALWASLYGRCLRIAINNGFCFAGNAALFGSADIRIATKNSWIGMAGPAMIEGGGLGKFDPKDIGPSDIQKNNGVIDYVAEDEKEATIIAKKILSYFQGDIKDWKADDQTQLTNIMPKDRRWSYPVRDIIKIISDIEEFTEIKPEYGKGIVTCFIRIEGKPFGLLANDSQHLGGAIDSEGADKASSFIEMCSEYGLPLISLVDTPGFMVGPDSEKEGAVKRMSNLFKIGSKVKVPLTAIFLRKGYGLGAQAMAGGSLHEPVYTAAWPTGEFGAMGSVSYTHLTLPTKRIV
;
A
#
# COMPACT_ATOMS: atom_id res chain seq x y z
N MET A 1 -36.32 11.05 27.95
CA MET A 1 -36.80 10.03 26.99
C MET A 1 -37.79 10.74 26.09
N THR A 2 -37.67 10.63 24.79
CA THR A 2 -38.51 11.33 23.82
C THR A 2 -39.84 10.56 23.70
N ASP A 3 -41.01 11.25 23.78
CA ASP A 3 -42.32 10.63 23.59
C ASP A 3 -42.60 10.14 22.16
N ASN A 4 -41.57 10.15 21.29
CA ASN A 4 -41.68 9.69 19.91
C ASN A 4 -41.19 8.24 19.77
N PRO A 5 -42.08 7.26 19.57
CA PRO A 5 -41.71 5.85 19.49
C PRO A 5 -40.80 5.54 18.30
N ASN A 6 -40.91 6.25 17.19
CA ASN A 6 -40.06 6.06 16.03
C ASN A 6 -38.62 6.51 16.31
N LEU A 7 -38.44 7.62 17.03
CA LEU A 7 -37.14 8.10 17.44
C LEU A 7 -36.47 7.15 18.47
N SER A 8 -37.26 6.65 19.42
CA SER A 8 -36.81 5.65 20.38
C SER A 8 -36.30 4.37 19.67
N GLN A 9 -37.09 3.86 18.73
CA GLN A 9 -36.68 2.70 17.93
C GLN A 9 -35.42 2.93 17.10
N PHE A 10 -35.28 4.14 16.52
CA PHE A 10 -34.08 4.52 15.77
C PHE A 10 -32.84 4.56 16.66
N LEU A 11 -32.93 5.17 17.83
CA LEU A 11 -31.82 5.25 18.80
C LEU A 11 -31.44 3.85 19.30
N ASP A 12 -32.41 2.99 19.60
CA ASP A 12 -32.21 1.59 19.97
C ASP A 12 -31.42 0.82 18.90
N ARG A 13 -31.72 1.10 17.61
CA ARG A 13 -30.99 0.49 16.48
C ARG A 13 -29.55 1.01 16.37
N LEU A 14 -29.31 2.29 16.64
CA LEU A 14 -27.98 2.86 16.68
C LEU A 14 -27.14 2.26 17.81
N GLU A 15 -27.71 2.13 19.00
CA GLU A 15 -27.02 1.53 20.15
C GLU A 15 -26.56 0.10 19.88
N LYS A 16 -27.34 -0.72 19.17
CA LYS A 16 -27.00 -2.09 18.79
C LYS A 16 -25.77 -2.21 17.88
N LEU A 17 -25.35 -1.11 17.25
CA LEU A 17 -24.15 -1.09 16.41
C LEU A 17 -22.87 -0.86 17.21
N SER A 18 -22.99 -0.40 18.48
CA SER A 18 -21.84 -0.06 19.31
C SER A 18 -21.17 -1.29 19.90
N ASP A 19 -19.89 -1.18 20.20
CA ASP A 19 -19.10 -2.24 20.84
C ASP A 19 -19.57 -2.55 22.29
N GLU A 20 -20.19 -1.58 22.97
CA GLU A 20 -20.78 -1.75 24.31
C GLU A 20 -21.92 -2.76 24.26
N ASN A 21 -22.78 -2.68 23.26
CA ASN A 21 -23.93 -3.59 23.08
C ASN A 21 -23.55 -4.91 22.39
N ARG A 22 -22.34 -5.00 21.84
CA ARG A 22 -21.75 -6.21 21.27
C ARG A 22 -20.57 -6.72 22.12
N SER A 23 -20.72 -6.67 23.43
CA SER A 23 -19.66 -6.93 24.41
C SER A 23 -19.02 -8.32 24.28
N GLU A 24 -19.78 -9.35 23.89
CA GLU A 24 -19.24 -10.70 23.65
C GLU A 24 -18.26 -10.70 22.47
N ALA A 25 -18.63 -10.09 21.34
CA ALA A 25 -17.78 -9.96 20.16
C ALA A 25 -16.51 -9.16 20.46
N ARG A 26 -16.67 -7.99 21.14
CA ARG A 26 -15.54 -7.18 21.60
C ARG A 26 -14.59 -7.97 22.51
N ASN A 27 -15.12 -8.66 23.51
CA ASN A 27 -14.31 -9.42 24.45
C ASN A 27 -13.56 -10.58 23.79
N LYS A 28 -14.14 -11.21 22.75
CA LYS A 28 -13.44 -12.23 21.96
C LYS A 28 -12.24 -11.64 21.23
N ARG A 29 -12.38 -10.44 20.62
CA ARG A 29 -11.27 -9.74 19.95
C ARG A 29 -10.19 -9.38 20.97
N HIS A 30 -10.54 -8.73 22.07
CA HIS A 30 -9.59 -8.29 23.09
C HIS A 30 -8.81 -9.45 23.74
N LYS A 31 -9.44 -10.62 23.95
CA LYS A 31 -8.74 -11.82 24.44
C LYS A 31 -7.63 -12.31 23.51
N LEU A 32 -7.73 -12.00 22.22
CA LEU A 32 -6.70 -12.29 21.21
C LEU A 32 -5.69 -11.15 21.04
N GLY A 33 -5.80 -10.06 21.81
CA GLY A 33 -4.99 -8.86 21.65
C GLY A 33 -5.33 -8.05 20.41
N LEU A 34 -6.52 -8.25 19.82
CA LEU A 34 -6.98 -7.60 18.59
C LEU A 34 -8.01 -6.52 18.90
N ARG A 35 -8.05 -5.51 18.06
CA ARG A 35 -9.05 -4.42 18.10
C ARG A 35 -10.36 -4.84 17.44
N THR A 36 -11.42 -4.14 17.79
CA THR A 36 -12.68 -4.21 17.05
C THR A 36 -12.60 -3.35 15.78
N ALA A 37 -13.55 -3.55 14.85
CA ALA A 37 -13.68 -2.71 13.67
C ALA A 37 -13.94 -1.24 14.03
N ARG A 38 -14.74 -0.98 15.08
CA ARG A 38 -15.04 0.36 15.57
C ARG A 38 -13.81 1.04 16.18
N GLU A 39 -13.03 0.33 17.00
CA GLU A 39 -11.79 0.86 17.57
C GLU A 39 -10.75 1.22 16.49
N ASN A 40 -10.66 0.43 15.42
CA ASN A 40 -9.80 0.76 14.27
C ASN A 40 -10.31 1.99 13.52
N LEU A 41 -11.61 2.08 13.29
CA LEU A 41 -12.24 3.25 12.68
C LEU A 41 -12.00 4.51 13.51
N ASP A 42 -12.29 4.47 14.81
CA ASP A 42 -12.16 5.62 15.72
C ASP A 42 -10.69 6.15 15.80
N HIS A 43 -9.72 5.24 15.66
CA HIS A 43 -8.32 5.63 15.61
C HIS A 43 -7.90 6.22 14.25
N LEU A 44 -8.54 5.80 13.17
CA LEU A 44 -8.25 6.26 11.82
C LEU A 44 -8.77 7.67 11.56
N VAL A 45 -10.03 7.91 11.92
CA VAL A 45 -10.76 9.13 11.53
C VAL A 45 -10.59 10.25 12.54
N ASP A 46 -10.71 11.47 12.09
CA ASP A 46 -10.72 12.63 12.96
C ASP A 46 -12.00 12.67 13.79
N ASN A 47 -11.91 13.15 15.03
CA ASN A 47 -12.99 13.11 16.00
C ASN A 47 -14.30 13.69 15.42
N LYS A 48 -15.40 12.93 15.54
CA LYS A 48 -16.76 13.28 15.08
C LYS A 48 -16.89 13.57 13.58
N SER A 49 -15.94 13.16 12.75
CA SER A 49 -15.95 13.41 11.31
C SER A 49 -16.66 12.30 10.52
N PHE A 50 -16.91 11.13 11.12
CA PHE A 50 -17.42 9.97 10.39
C PHE A 50 -18.92 10.03 10.14
N LEU A 51 -19.30 9.94 8.88
CA LEU A 51 -20.69 9.82 8.40
C LEU A 51 -20.91 8.42 7.82
N GLU A 52 -21.54 7.54 8.59
CA GLU A 52 -21.74 6.14 8.24
C GLU A 52 -22.84 5.94 7.19
N TYR A 53 -22.55 5.13 6.18
CA TYR A 53 -23.49 4.68 5.15
C TYR A 53 -23.93 3.23 5.39
N GLY A 54 -25.27 3.00 5.35
CA GLY A 54 -25.83 1.65 5.44
C GLY A 54 -25.66 0.99 6.80
N ALA A 55 -25.58 1.77 7.89
CA ALA A 55 -25.38 1.28 9.26
C ALA A 55 -26.38 0.19 9.66
N PHE A 56 -27.64 0.27 9.20
CA PHE A 56 -28.72 -0.65 9.57
C PHE A 56 -28.85 -1.89 8.66
N ALA A 57 -27.93 -2.09 7.72
CA ALA A 57 -27.89 -3.32 6.95
C ALA A 57 -27.60 -4.52 7.88
N VAL A 58 -28.20 -5.65 7.54
CA VAL A 58 -27.96 -6.94 8.19
C VAL A 58 -27.73 -7.99 7.11
N ALA A 59 -27.19 -9.15 7.47
CA ALA A 59 -26.99 -10.22 6.49
C ALA A 59 -28.31 -10.64 5.82
N ALA A 60 -28.28 -10.99 4.55
CA ALA A 60 -29.45 -11.41 3.75
C ALA A 60 -29.87 -12.85 4.15
N GLN A 61 -30.25 -13.04 5.41
CA GLN A 61 -30.53 -14.35 6.04
C GLN A 61 -31.88 -14.41 6.75
N ARG A 62 -32.82 -13.55 6.40
CA ARG A 62 -34.16 -13.50 7.05
C ARG A 62 -34.99 -14.76 6.83
N ASN A 63 -34.74 -15.50 5.77
CA ASN A 63 -35.42 -16.76 5.50
C ASN A 63 -35.02 -17.88 6.47
N ARG A 64 -33.93 -17.73 7.23
CA ARG A 64 -33.43 -18.75 8.17
C ARG A 64 -33.14 -18.24 9.58
N ARG A 65 -33.17 -16.93 9.80
CA ARG A 65 -32.87 -16.30 11.09
C ARG A 65 -33.89 -15.20 11.41
N LYS A 66 -34.17 -15.00 12.68
CA LYS A 66 -35.01 -13.88 13.13
C LYS A 66 -34.30 -12.56 12.88
N TYR A 67 -35.06 -11.56 12.50
CA TYR A 67 -34.53 -10.24 12.18
C TYR A 67 -33.86 -9.56 13.37
N GLU A 68 -34.41 -9.76 14.59
CA GLU A 68 -33.87 -9.23 15.84
C GLU A 68 -32.47 -9.78 16.12
N ASP A 69 -32.25 -11.08 15.87
CA ASP A 69 -30.94 -11.72 16.04
C ASP A 69 -29.93 -11.20 14.99
N LEU A 70 -30.40 -11.00 13.74
CA LEU A 70 -29.56 -10.44 12.68
C LEU A 70 -29.09 -9.02 12.99
N GLN A 71 -29.88 -8.21 13.69
CA GLN A 71 -29.52 -6.84 14.07
C GLN A 71 -28.29 -6.79 14.99
N ILE A 72 -28.09 -7.80 15.82
CA ILE A 72 -26.99 -7.90 16.77
C ILE A 72 -25.82 -8.68 16.15
N ASP A 73 -26.08 -9.88 15.64
CA ASP A 73 -25.06 -10.81 15.18
C ASP A 73 -24.46 -10.42 13.83
N THR A 74 -25.17 -9.64 13.03
CA THR A 74 -24.76 -9.23 11.69
C THR A 74 -24.84 -7.71 11.50
N ALA A 75 -24.50 -6.97 12.54
CA ALA A 75 -24.53 -5.52 12.54
C ALA A 75 -23.77 -4.94 11.33
N ALA A 76 -24.38 -3.96 10.67
CA ALA A 76 -23.87 -3.32 9.46
C ALA A 76 -23.52 -4.28 8.31
N ASP A 77 -24.01 -5.53 8.34
CA ASP A 77 -23.64 -6.67 7.48
C ASP A 77 -22.13 -6.92 7.42
N GLY A 78 -21.43 -6.69 8.54
CA GLY A 78 -19.99 -6.97 8.67
C GLY A 78 -19.06 -6.00 7.93
N ILE A 79 -19.58 -4.86 7.47
CA ILE A 79 -18.78 -3.81 6.84
C ILE A 79 -19.25 -2.42 7.26
N ILE A 80 -18.36 -1.61 7.79
CA ILE A 80 -18.59 -0.22 8.15
C ILE A 80 -18.04 0.65 7.02
N THR A 81 -18.87 1.50 6.44
CA THR A 81 -18.51 2.35 5.30
C THR A 81 -18.99 3.77 5.52
N GLY A 82 -18.18 4.76 5.17
CA GLY A 82 -18.61 6.14 5.31
C GLY A 82 -17.59 7.17 4.84
N PHE A 83 -18.02 8.40 4.81
CA PHE A 83 -17.16 9.57 4.65
C PHE A 83 -16.56 9.96 5.99
N CYS A 84 -15.36 10.50 5.96
CA CYS A 84 -14.64 10.96 7.14
C CYS A 84 -13.63 12.04 6.79
N LYS A 85 -13.04 12.63 7.82
CA LYS A 85 -11.80 13.39 7.70
C LYS A 85 -10.65 12.60 8.33
N ILE A 86 -9.47 12.71 7.73
CA ILE A 86 -8.23 12.09 8.22
C ILE A 86 -7.13 13.14 8.10
N ASN A 87 -6.39 13.38 9.20
CA ASN A 87 -5.27 14.33 9.28
C ASN A 87 -5.66 15.82 9.18
N SER A 88 -6.87 16.24 9.52
CA SER A 88 -7.29 17.65 9.42
C SER A 88 -6.39 18.59 10.22
N ASP A 89 -5.91 18.17 11.38
CA ASP A 89 -4.99 18.96 12.20
C ASP A 89 -3.62 19.17 11.53
N LEU A 90 -3.19 18.23 10.68
CA LEU A 90 -1.89 18.28 10.01
C LEU A 90 -1.91 19.06 8.70
N ILE A 91 -2.93 18.83 7.88
CA ILE A 91 -2.99 19.31 6.49
C ILE A 91 -4.11 20.33 6.23
N GLY A 92 -5.00 20.56 7.21
CA GLY A 92 -6.17 21.42 7.12
C GLY A 92 -7.44 20.71 6.65
N GLU A 93 -8.57 21.28 7.07
CA GLU A 93 -9.92 20.74 6.87
C GLU A 93 -10.28 20.48 5.41
N GLU A 94 -9.84 21.34 4.49
CA GLU A 94 -10.21 21.27 3.06
C GLU A 94 -9.58 20.09 2.32
N LYS A 95 -8.48 19.53 2.84
CA LYS A 95 -7.71 18.46 2.22
C LYS A 95 -7.85 17.11 2.93
N SER A 96 -8.60 17.08 4.02
CA SER A 96 -8.70 15.92 4.91
C SER A 96 -9.83 14.94 4.56
N ASP A 97 -10.70 15.28 3.61
CA ASP A 97 -11.82 14.43 3.23
C ASP A 97 -11.33 13.08 2.67
N ALA A 98 -11.93 12.01 3.16
CA ALA A 98 -11.57 10.64 2.81
C ALA A 98 -12.78 9.70 2.94
N VAL A 99 -12.62 8.48 2.48
CA VAL A 99 -13.55 7.37 2.70
C VAL A 99 -12.88 6.32 3.57
N SER A 100 -13.61 5.83 4.56
CA SER A 100 -13.20 4.67 5.36
C SER A 100 -14.10 3.47 5.10
N ILE A 101 -13.48 2.30 4.97
CA ILE A 101 -14.12 0.99 4.81
C ILE A 101 -13.49 0.05 5.83
N VAL A 102 -14.27 -0.49 6.75
CA VAL A 102 -13.74 -1.39 7.78
C VAL A 102 -14.54 -2.68 7.83
N TYR A 103 -13.90 -3.79 7.51
CA TYR A 103 -14.47 -5.12 7.66
C TYR A 103 -14.52 -5.51 9.13
N ASP A 104 -15.64 -6.02 9.59
CA ASP A 104 -15.84 -6.52 10.96
C ASP A 104 -15.71 -8.05 10.97
N TYR A 105 -14.53 -8.56 11.32
CA TYR A 105 -14.30 -9.99 11.41
C TYR A 105 -15.20 -10.71 12.43
N SER A 106 -15.71 -9.98 13.42
CA SER A 106 -16.66 -10.54 14.42
C SER A 106 -18.03 -10.89 13.81
N VAL A 107 -18.33 -10.34 12.64
CA VAL A 107 -19.53 -10.64 11.86
C VAL A 107 -19.20 -11.69 10.80
N LEU A 108 -19.61 -12.93 11.04
CA LEU A 108 -19.47 -14.04 10.09
C LEU A 108 -18.05 -14.15 9.49
N ALA A 109 -17.02 -13.97 10.33
CA ALA A 109 -15.60 -14.00 9.96
C ALA A 109 -15.22 -13.00 8.85
N GLY A 110 -15.81 -11.82 8.81
CA GLY A 110 -15.53 -10.77 7.82
C GLY A 110 -15.85 -11.18 6.38
N THR A 111 -16.76 -12.17 6.20
CA THR A 111 -17.11 -12.66 4.87
C THR A 111 -18.05 -11.70 4.13
N GLN A 112 -17.89 -11.65 2.82
CA GLN A 112 -18.61 -10.75 1.92
C GLN A 112 -19.99 -11.31 1.56
N GLY A 113 -21.06 -10.67 2.06
CA GLY A 113 -22.44 -11.01 1.77
C GLY A 113 -23.08 -10.06 0.76
N PHE A 114 -24.38 -10.25 0.50
CA PHE A 114 -25.11 -9.48 -0.51
C PHE A 114 -25.17 -7.98 -0.19
N PHE A 115 -25.69 -7.60 0.97
CA PHE A 115 -25.76 -6.18 1.36
C PHE A 115 -24.39 -5.61 1.68
N HIS A 116 -23.45 -6.46 2.11
CA HIS A 116 -22.04 -6.11 2.25
C HIS A 116 -21.47 -5.58 0.91
N HIS A 117 -21.65 -6.32 -0.19
CA HIS A 117 -21.24 -5.88 -1.53
C HIS A 117 -21.94 -4.59 -1.95
N MET A 118 -23.27 -4.48 -1.74
CA MET A 118 -24.00 -3.24 -2.06
C MET A 118 -23.45 -2.00 -1.35
N LYS A 119 -23.05 -2.14 -0.07
CA LYS A 119 -22.42 -1.05 0.68
C LYS A 119 -21.05 -0.70 0.14
N LEU A 120 -20.23 -1.72 -0.14
CA LEU A 120 -18.90 -1.55 -0.74
C LEU A 120 -19.02 -0.83 -2.10
N ASP A 121 -19.91 -1.30 -2.97
CA ASP A 121 -20.13 -0.71 -4.28
C ASP A 121 -20.55 0.76 -4.17
N ARG A 122 -21.53 1.03 -3.30
CA ARG A 122 -22.04 2.38 -3.11
C ARG A 122 -20.97 3.36 -2.62
N ILE A 123 -20.15 2.95 -1.64
CA ILE A 123 -19.13 3.86 -1.12
C ILE A 123 -17.97 4.04 -2.11
N CYS A 124 -17.61 3.01 -2.89
CA CYS A 124 -16.61 3.13 -3.96
C CYS A 124 -17.10 4.05 -5.09
N GLU A 125 -18.38 3.96 -5.50
CA GLU A 125 -18.98 4.90 -6.47
C GLU A 125 -18.88 6.35 -5.97
N LYS A 126 -19.18 6.58 -4.69
CA LYS A 126 -19.09 7.91 -4.09
C LYS A 126 -17.65 8.40 -3.96
N ALA A 127 -16.72 7.55 -3.56
CA ALA A 127 -15.30 7.89 -3.59
C ALA A 127 -14.82 8.31 -4.99
N LYS A 128 -15.27 7.57 -6.02
CA LYS A 128 -14.97 7.86 -7.43
C LYS A 128 -15.56 9.20 -7.89
N GLU A 129 -16.80 9.49 -7.51
CA GLU A 129 -17.52 10.71 -7.83
C GLU A 129 -16.80 11.95 -7.25
N PHE A 130 -16.43 11.88 -5.97
CA PHE A 130 -15.77 12.96 -5.25
C PHE A 130 -14.24 12.93 -5.32
N LYS A 131 -13.64 11.90 -5.94
CA LYS A 131 -12.18 11.69 -6.05
C LYS A 131 -11.48 11.62 -4.69
N LEU A 132 -12.10 10.96 -3.73
CA LEU A 132 -11.59 10.87 -2.37
C LEU A 132 -10.67 9.66 -2.19
N PRO A 133 -9.59 9.77 -1.41
CA PRO A 133 -8.78 8.63 -1.03
C PRO A 133 -9.59 7.67 -0.14
N ILE A 134 -9.21 6.40 -0.15
CA ILE A 134 -9.87 5.35 0.61
C ILE A 134 -8.86 4.65 1.52
N VAL A 135 -9.21 4.48 2.79
CA VAL A 135 -8.52 3.56 3.69
C VAL A 135 -9.46 2.40 4.02
N ILE A 136 -9.01 1.18 3.72
CA ILE A 136 -9.78 -0.05 3.90
C ILE A 136 -9.07 -1.02 4.85
N TYR A 137 -9.81 -1.58 5.83
CA TYR A 137 -9.37 -2.73 6.63
C TYR A 137 -9.99 -3.99 6.06
N THR A 138 -9.18 -4.99 5.74
CA THR A 138 -9.57 -6.11 4.85
C THR A 138 -9.67 -7.47 5.53
N GLU A 139 -9.60 -7.55 6.86
CA GLU A 139 -9.65 -8.82 7.58
C GLU A 139 -10.95 -9.60 7.25
N GLY A 140 -10.84 -10.78 6.65
CA GLY A 140 -12.02 -11.58 6.31
C GLY A 140 -11.76 -12.81 5.46
N GLY A 141 -12.77 -13.67 5.43
CA GLY A 141 -12.71 -15.02 4.86
C GLY A 141 -13.14 -15.15 3.39
N GLY A 142 -13.40 -14.06 2.67
CA GLY A 142 -13.90 -14.10 1.29
C GLY A 142 -15.42 -14.15 1.18
N GLY A 143 -15.95 -14.74 0.13
CA GLY A 143 -17.40 -14.78 -0.15
C GLY A 143 -18.20 -15.55 0.91
N ARG A 144 -19.41 -15.07 1.20
CA ARG A 144 -20.32 -15.65 2.18
C ARG A 144 -21.36 -16.56 1.48
N PRO A 145 -21.32 -17.87 1.69
CA PRO A 145 -22.26 -18.80 1.02
C PRO A 145 -23.64 -18.85 1.68
N GLY A 146 -23.84 -18.17 2.80
CA GLY A 146 -25.03 -18.35 3.65
C GLY A 146 -26.15 -17.33 3.49
N ASP A 147 -26.08 -16.41 2.55
CA ASP A 147 -27.10 -15.39 2.31
C ASP A 147 -28.23 -15.99 1.45
N THR A 148 -29.32 -16.41 2.11
CA THR A 148 -30.41 -17.20 1.52
C THR A 148 -31.56 -16.37 0.97
N ASP A 149 -31.60 -15.07 1.26
CA ASP A 149 -32.72 -14.18 0.86
C ASP A 149 -32.60 -13.75 -0.60
N VAL A 150 -31.43 -13.95 -1.22
CA VAL A 150 -31.14 -13.49 -2.58
C VAL A 150 -30.96 -14.69 -3.50
N THR A 151 -31.95 -14.94 -4.33
CA THR A 151 -31.96 -16.08 -5.29
C THR A 151 -31.51 -15.68 -6.69
N THR A 152 -31.36 -14.37 -6.97
CA THR A 152 -31.12 -13.84 -8.32
C THR A 152 -29.65 -13.58 -8.64
N SER A 153 -28.75 -13.69 -7.67
CA SER A 153 -27.30 -13.57 -7.92
C SER A 153 -26.82 -14.81 -8.65
N VAL A 154 -26.46 -14.68 -9.91
CA VAL A 154 -25.93 -15.77 -10.75
C VAL A 154 -24.74 -16.45 -10.05
N ALA A 155 -25.04 -17.46 -9.24
CA ALA A 155 -24.06 -18.21 -8.42
C ALA A 155 -23.08 -17.31 -7.61
N GLY A 156 -23.54 -16.13 -7.16
CA GLY A 156 -22.69 -15.15 -6.48
C GLY A 156 -21.73 -14.37 -7.38
N LEU A 157 -21.82 -14.52 -8.69
CA LEU A 157 -20.91 -13.88 -9.64
C LEU A 157 -21.38 -12.51 -10.14
N HIS A 158 -22.63 -12.13 -9.86
CA HIS A 158 -23.18 -10.83 -10.25
C HIS A 158 -22.85 -9.77 -9.19
N VAL A 159 -21.58 -9.49 -8.98
CA VAL A 159 -21.08 -8.46 -8.07
C VAL A 159 -20.08 -7.55 -8.79
N PRO A 160 -20.33 -6.25 -8.92
CA PRO A 160 -19.43 -5.30 -9.60
C PRO A 160 -18.25 -4.88 -8.73
N SER A 161 -18.22 -5.22 -7.44
CA SER A 161 -17.31 -4.70 -6.42
C SER A 161 -15.85 -4.73 -6.82
N PHE A 162 -15.35 -5.85 -7.37
CA PHE A 162 -13.94 -5.99 -7.73
C PHE A 162 -13.57 -5.13 -8.93
N ALA A 163 -14.43 -5.10 -9.96
CA ALA A 163 -14.23 -4.24 -11.13
C ALA A 163 -14.28 -2.75 -10.74
N LEU A 164 -15.25 -2.38 -9.88
CA LEU A 164 -15.41 -1.03 -9.40
C LEU A 164 -14.20 -0.61 -8.56
N TRP A 165 -13.77 -1.44 -7.59
CA TRP A 165 -12.57 -1.20 -6.79
C TRP A 165 -11.32 -1.03 -7.65
N ALA A 166 -11.09 -1.93 -8.62
CA ALA A 166 -9.96 -1.83 -9.54
C ALA A 166 -10.01 -0.55 -10.40
N SER A 167 -11.21 -0.10 -10.80
CA SER A 167 -11.40 1.12 -11.61
C SER A 167 -11.09 2.43 -10.88
N LEU A 168 -10.83 2.37 -9.58
CA LEU A 168 -10.43 3.53 -8.77
C LEU A 168 -8.95 3.88 -8.94
N TYR A 169 -8.14 2.97 -9.51
CA TYR A 169 -6.72 3.24 -9.78
C TYR A 169 -6.51 4.52 -10.59
N GLY A 170 -5.57 5.35 -10.15
CA GLY A 170 -5.28 6.66 -10.74
C GLY A 170 -6.36 7.74 -10.52
N ARG A 171 -7.40 7.43 -9.71
CA ARG A 171 -8.48 8.39 -9.38
C ARG A 171 -8.61 8.62 -7.88
N CYS A 172 -8.55 7.55 -7.11
CA CYS A 172 -8.70 7.53 -5.66
C CYS A 172 -7.58 6.69 -5.09
N LEU A 173 -6.67 7.28 -4.33
CA LEU A 173 -5.63 6.52 -3.63
C LEU A 173 -6.28 5.50 -2.70
N ARG A 174 -5.83 4.25 -2.75
CA ARG A 174 -6.38 3.16 -1.95
C ARG A 174 -5.30 2.59 -1.05
N ILE A 175 -5.47 2.77 0.25
CA ILE A 175 -4.60 2.21 1.29
C ILE A 175 -5.34 1.07 1.96
N ALA A 176 -4.80 -0.14 1.85
CA ALA A 176 -5.35 -1.33 2.50
C ALA A 176 -4.54 -1.70 3.73
N ILE A 177 -5.24 -1.97 4.82
CA ILE A 177 -4.68 -2.44 6.09
C ILE A 177 -5.22 -3.84 6.33
N ASN A 178 -4.36 -4.79 6.69
CA ASN A 178 -4.78 -6.11 7.13
C ASN A 178 -4.17 -6.48 8.48
N ASN A 179 -4.98 -7.09 9.33
CA ASN A 179 -4.56 -7.78 10.54
C ASN A 179 -5.37 -9.06 10.68
N GLY A 180 -4.72 -10.21 10.80
CA GLY A 180 -5.38 -11.51 10.80
C GLY A 180 -5.53 -12.13 9.41
N PHE A 181 -6.59 -12.90 9.20
CA PHE A 181 -6.83 -13.63 7.95
C PHE A 181 -7.44 -12.74 6.86
N CYS A 182 -6.90 -12.82 5.66
CA CYS A 182 -7.36 -12.09 4.49
C CYS A 182 -7.35 -13.04 3.29
N PHE A 183 -8.50 -13.63 2.98
CA PHE A 183 -8.60 -14.65 1.94
C PHE A 183 -9.59 -14.30 0.84
N ALA A 184 -9.35 -14.85 -0.35
CA ALA A 184 -10.22 -14.76 -1.52
C ALA A 184 -10.59 -13.30 -1.87
N GLY A 185 -11.87 -12.93 -1.85
CA GLY A 185 -12.33 -11.58 -2.20
C GLY A 185 -11.70 -10.47 -1.36
N ASN A 186 -11.47 -10.72 -0.06
CA ASN A 186 -10.78 -9.77 0.81
C ASN A 186 -9.32 -9.58 0.35
N ALA A 187 -8.63 -10.68 0.01
CA ALA A 187 -7.26 -10.61 -0.50
C ALA A 187 -7.18 -9.95 -1.89
N ALA A 188 -8.20 -10.11 -2.73
CA ALA A 188 -8.27 -9.43 -4.02
C ALA A 188 -8.37 -7.90 -3.86
N LEU A 189 -9.16 -7.41 -2.89
CA LEU A 189 -9.23 -5.98 -2.56
C LEU A 189 -7.90 -5.47 -1.99
N PHE A 190 -7.31 -6.21 -1.04
CA PHE A 190 -6.00 -5.89 -0.47
C PHE A 190 -4.92 -5.84 -1.54
N GLY A 191 -4.77 -6.92 -2.34
CA GLY A 191 -3.71 -7.04 -3.33
C GLY A 191 -3.78 -6.03 -4.47
N SER A 192 -4.98 -5.53 -4.80
CA SER A 192 -5.18 -4.51 -5.84
C SER A 192 -5.23 -3.08 -5.30
N ALA A 193 -5.01 -2.86 -4.01
CA ALA A 193 -4.81 -1.53 -3.44
C ALA A 193 -3.44 -0.94 -3.87
N ASP A 194 -3.31 0.38 -3.77
CA ASP A 194 -2.09 1.09 -4.16
C ASP A 194 -1.00 0.95 -3.09
N ILE A 195 -1.40 0.98 -1.82
CA ILE A 195 -0.54 0.73 -0.65
C ILE A 195 -1.16 -0.38 0.20
N ARG A 196 -0.33 -1.35 0.59
CA ARG A 196 -0.73 -2.55 1.35
C ARG A 196 0.08 -2.63 2.63
N ILE A 197 -0.60 -2.37 3.75
CA ILE A 197 -0.05 -2.43 5.10
C ILE A 197 -0.59 -3.68 5.77
N ALA A 198 0.29 -4.53 6.29
CA ALA A 198 -0.13 -5.69 7.06
C ALA A 198 0.58 -5.73 8.40
N THR A 199 -0.08 -6.25 9.41
CA THR A 199 0.58 -6.53 10.69
C THR A 199 1.40 -7.82 10.60
N LYS A 200 2.31 -8.03 11.53
CA LYS A 200 3.04 -9.30 11.68
C LYS A 200 2.11 -10.50 11.79
N ASN A 201 0.92 -10.31 12.34
CA ASN A 201 -0.12 -11.33 12.50
C ASN A 201 -1.10 -11.32 11.34
N SER A 202 -0.60 -11.31 10.10
CA SER A 202 -1.41 -11.34 8.88
C SER A 202 -1.11 -12.57 8.04
N TRP A 203 -2.18 -13.15 7.48
CA TRP A 203 -2.14 -14.27 6.54
C TRP A 203 -2.99 -13.90 5.33
N ILE A 204 -2.35 -13.74 4.18
CA ILE A 204 -2.97 -13.16 2.98
C ILE A 204 -2.83 -14.13 1.83
N GLY A 205 -3.96 -14.64 1.33
CA GLY A 205 -3.95 -15.62 0.24
C GLY A 205 -5.22 -15.56 -0.63
N MET A 206 -5.09 -15.95 -1.90
CA MET A 206 -6.21 -15.95 -2.84
C MET A 206 -7.29 -16.97 -2.51
N ALA A 207 -6.99 -17.94 -1.63
CA ALA A 207 -7.97 -18.90 -1.13
C ALA A 207 -7.68 -19.25 0.31
N GLY A 208 -8.72 -19.45 1.12
CA GLY A 208 -8.60 -20.00 2.46
C GLY A 208 -8.53 -21.53 2.47
N PRO A 209 -8.28 -22.16 3.65
CA PRO A 209 -8.05 -23.61 3.78
C PRO A 209 -9.16 -24.47 3.17
N ALA A 210 -10.43 -24.09 3.39
CA ALA A 210 -11.58 -24.84 2.89
C ALA A 210 -11.61 -24.94 1.35
N MET A 211 -11.21 -23.90 0.65
CA MET A 211 -11.14 -23.88 -0.81
C MET A 211 -9.97 -24.73 -1.33
N ILE A 212 -8.84 -24.70 -0.63
CA ILE A 212 -7.65 -25.50 -0.96
C ILE A 212 -7.95 -26.99 -0.78
N GLU A 213 -8.56 -27.38 0.33
CA GLU A 213 -8.98 -28.75 0.62
C GLU A 213 -10.05 -29.22 -0.38
N GLY A 214 -11.08 -28.39 -0.63
CA GLY A 214 -12.13 -28.68 -1.61
C GLY A 214 -11.61 -28.83 -3.05
N GLY A 215 -10.53 -28.16 -3.39
CA GLY A 215 -9.80 -28.30 -4.67
C GLY A 215 -8.87 -29.52 -4.74
N GLY A 216 -8.79 -30.33 -3.69
CA GLY A 216 -7.95 -31.54 -3.65
C GLY A 216 -6.43 -31.26 -3.53
N LEU A 217 -6.05 -30.04 -3.11
CA LEU A 217 -4.64 -29.62 -2.99
C LEU A 217 -4.03 -29.95 -1.62
N GLY A 218 -4.81 -30.55 -0.70
CA GLY A 218 -4.37 -30.93 0.64
C GLY A 218 -5.02 -30.13 1.76
N LYS A 219 -4.69 -30.47 2.98
CA LYS A 219 -5.12 -29.77 4.21
C LYS A 219 -3.98 -28.90 4.73
N PHE A 220 -4.27 -27.64 4.98
CA PHE A 220 -3.30 -26.68 5.51
C PHE A 220 -3.90 -25.93 6.68
N ASP A 221 -3.06 -25.58 7.67
CA ASP A 221 -3.43 -24.62 8.68
C ASP A 221 -3.64 -23.24 8.01
N PRO A 222 -4.65 -22.46 8.40
CA PRO A 222 -4.83 -21.10 7.88
C PRO A 222 -3.57 -20.24 7.98
N LYS A 223 -2.75 -20.49 9.00
CA LYS A 223 -1.49 -19.75 9.23
C LYS A 223 -0.35 -20.13 8.29
N ASP A 224 -0.46 -21.24 7.56
CA ASP A 224 0.52 -21.61 6.53
C ASP A 224 0.27 -20.90 5.21
N ILE A 225 -0.90 -20.25 5.05
CA ILE A 225 -1.32 -19.63 3.80
C ILE A 225 -0.97 -18.15 3.79
N GLY A 226 0.11 -17.81 3.10
CA GLY A 226 0.55 -16.44 2.87
C GLY A 226 0.84 -15.64 4.15
N PRO A 227 1.64 -16.15 5.10
CA PRO A 227 2.03 -15.39 6.27
C PRO A 227 2.83 -14.12 5.88
N SER A 228 2.70 -13.07 6.69
CA SER A 228 3.33 -11.76 6.44
C SER A 228 4.83 -11.86 6.19
N ASP A 229 5.52 -12.80 6.87
CA ASP A 229 6.96 -13.04 6.69
C ASP A 229 7.34 -13.53 5.30
N ILE A 230 6.45 -14.21 4.59
CA ILE A 230 6.63 -14.58 3.19
C ILE A 230 6.19 -13.44 2.28
N GLN A 231 5.04 -12.85 2.56
CA GLN A 231 4.41 -11.84 1.68
C GLN A 231 5.17 -10.50 1.62
N LYS A 232 5.97 -10.16 2.63
CA LYS A 232 6.87 -9.00 2.59
C LYS A 232 8.04 -9.20 1.64
N ASN A 233 8.54 -10.45 1.49
CA ASN A 233 9.69 -10.78 0.67
C ASN A 233 9.36 -10.95 -0.82
N ASN A 234 8.09 -11.14 -1.17
CA ASN A 234 7.64 -11.28 -2.56
C ASN A 234 6.89 -10.06 -3.11
N GLY A 235 6.90 -8.95 -2.33
CA GLY A 235 6.36 -7.66 -2.76
C GLY A 235 4.84 -7.51 -2.64
N VAL A 236 4.12 -8.47 -2.03
CA VAL A 236 2.69 -8.35 -1.75
C VAL A 236 2.41 -7.27 -0.70
N ILE A 237 3.24 -7.19 0.33
CA ILE A 237 3.11 -6.20 1.42
C ILE A 237 4.10 -5.05 1.19
N ASP A 238 3.62 -3.82 1.30
CA ASP A 238 4.44 -2.61 1.20
C ASP A 238 5.05 -2.22 2.56
N TYR A 239 4.30 -2.40 3.67
CA TYR A 239 4.75 -2.11 5.02
C TYR A 239 4.24 -3.16 6.01
N VAL A 240 5.14 -3.67 6.88
CA VAL A 240 4.77 -4.58 7.96
C VAL A 240 4.78 -3.82 9.28
N ALA A 241 3.60 -3.72 9.90
CA ALA A 241 3.41 -3.09 11.20
C ALA A 241 3.45 -4.13 12.33
N GLU A 242 3.80 -3.70 13.53
CA GLU A 242 3.77 -4.54 14.73
C GLU A 242 2.34 -4.97 15.08
N ASP A 243 1.41 -4.01 15.05
CA ASP A 243 0.01 -4.19 15.42
C ASP A 243 -0.93 -3.28 14.60
N GLU A 244 -2.23 -3.36 14.89
CA GLU A 244 -3.27 -2.55 14.24
C GLU A 244 -3.11 -1.05 14.53
N LYS A 245 -2.54 -0.68 15.69
CA LYS A 245 -2.32 0.71 16.06
C LYS A 245 -1.26 1.34 15.18
N GLU A 246 -0.11 0.68 15.05
CA GLU A 246 0.96 1.15 14.17
C GLU A 246 0.51 1.15 12.72
N ALA A 247 -0.18 0.09 12.26
CA ALA A 247 -0.72 0.02 10.90
C ALA A 247 -1.60 1.23 10.56
N THR A 248 -2.46 1.65 11.50
CA THR A 248 -3.30 2.84 11.34
C THR A 248 -2.48 4.12 11.30
N ILE A 249 -1.49 4.27 12.18
CA ILE A 249 -0.59 5.44 12.20
C ILE A 249 0.17 5.56 10.88
N ILE A 250 0.71 4.46 10.37
CA ILE A 250 1.43 4.42 9.09
C ILE A 250 0.50 4.74 7.91
N ALA A 251 -0.73 4.22 7.92
CA ALA A 251 -1.72 4.56 6.89
C ALA A 251 -2.05 6.05 6.87
N LYS A 252 -2.27 6.67 8.04
CA LYS A 252 -2.48 8.12 8.17
C LYS A 252 -1.26 8.90 7.68
N LYS A 253 -0.06 8.46 8.03
CA LYS A 253 1.19 9.09 7.60
C LYS A 253 1.36 9.00 6.08
N ILE A 254 1.20 7.81 5.49
CA ILE A 254 1.31 7.63 4.03
C ILE A 254 0.25 8.46 3.31
N LEU A 255 -1.00 8.45 3.79
CA LEU A 255 -2.07 9.27 3.22
C LEU A 255 -1.70 10.76 3.21
N SER A 256 -1.07 11.26 4.28
CA SER A 256 -0.70 12.68 4.41
C SER A 256 0.21 13.17 3.29
N TYR A 257 1.11 12.32 2.75
CA TYR A 257 1.98 12.70 1.63
C TYR A 257 1.20 13.00 0.35
N PHE A 258 0.02 12.39 0.17
CA PHE A 258 -0.85 12.62 -0.98
C PHE A 258 -1.91 13.71 -0.72
N GLN A 259 -2.07 14.13 0.51
CA GLN A 259 -3.00 15.21 0.89
C GLN A 259 -2.36 16.61 0.77
N GLY A 260 -1.01 16.70 0.71
CA GLY A 260 -0.30 17.95 0.41
C GLY A 260 0.73 18.36 1.46
N ASP A 261 1.07 19.64 1.46
CA ASP A 261 2.15 20.21 2.26
C ASP A 261 1.75 20.34 3.73
N ILE A 262 2.75 20.23 4.63
CA ILE A 262 2.64 20.58 6.05
C ILE A 262 3.36 21.89 6.32
N LYS A 263 2.91 22.63 7.34
CA LYS A 263 3.48 23.96 7.66
C LYS A 263 4.64 23.88 8.65
N ASP A 264 4.54 22.97 9.61
CA ASP A 264 5.52 22.81 10.66
C ASP A 264 6.47 21.68 10.30
N TRP A 265 7.69 22.02 9.89
CA TRP A 265 8.73 21.09 9.52
C TRP A 265 10.08 21.46 10.13
N LYS A 266 10.97 20.50 10.25
CA LYS A 266 12.35 20.67 10.70
C LYS A 266 13.25 19.80 9.84
N ALA A 267 14.43 20.31 9.51
CA ALA A 267 15.44 19.57 8.76
C ALA A 267 16.74 19.47 9.56
N ASP A 268 17.50 18.42 9.28
CA ASP A 268 18.86 18.27 9.77
C ASP A 268 19.82 19.24 9.09
N ASP A 269 21.00 19.42 9.69
CA ASP A 269 22.08 20.22 9.09
C ASP A 269 22.59 19.53 7.80
N GLN A 270 22.29 20.13 6.66
CA GLN A 270 22.64 19.62 5.33
C GLN A 270 24.18 19.59 5.09
N THR A 271 24.97 20.28 5.91
CA THR A 271 26.46 20.22 5.81
C THR A 271 27.01 18.83 6.11
N GLN A 272 26.25 17.99 6.81
CA GLN A 272 26.58 16.58 7.06
C GLN A 272 26.79 15.80 5.76
N LEU A 273 26.11 16.17 4.67
CA LEU A 273 26.25 15.51 3.36
C LEU A 273 27.65 15.68 2.74
N THR A 274 28.40 16.71 3.16
CA THR A 274 29.71 17.02 2.60
C THR A 274 30.71 15.87 2.77
N ASN A 275 30.61 15.11 3.85
CA ASN A 275 31.55 14.06 4.20
C ASN A 275 30.91 12.64 4.26
N ILE A 276 29.67 12.48 3.77
CA ILE A 276 28.93 11.24 3.89
C ILE A 276 29.42 10.15 2.94
N MET A 277 30.02 10.56 1.81
CA MET A 277 30.54 9.60 0.82
C MET A 277 31.87 9.01 1.27
N PRO A 278 32.09 7.68 1.12
CA PRO A 278 33.38 7.05 1.42
C PRO A 278 34.50 7.67 0.59
N LYS A 279 35.67 7.89 1.21
CA LYS A 279 36.89 8.36 0.52
C LYS A 279 37.38 7.35 -0.54
N ASP A 280 37.26 6.07 -0.25
CA ASP A 280 37.52 5.01 -1.23
C ASP A 280 36.25 4.67 -1.96
N ARG A 281 36.24 4.93 -3.25
CA ARG A 281 35.06 4.76 -4.14
C ARG A 281 34.59 3.31 -4.29
N ARG A 282 35.41 2.33 -3.88
CA ARG A 282 35.04 0.90 -3.92
C ARG A 282 34.10 0.50 -2.79
N TRP A 283 34.04 1.26 -1.72
CA TRP A 283 33.20 0.96 -0.57
C TRP A 283 31.74 1.37 -0.82
N SER A 284 30.83 0.53 -0.36
CA SER A 284 29.41 0.87 -0.30
C SER A 284 29.13 1.81 0.87
N TYR A 285 27.98 2.47 0.83
CA TYR A 285 27.50 3.36 1.88
C TYR A 285 25.98 3.19 2.05
N PRO A 286 25.41 3.48 3.23
CA PRO A 286 23.97 3.40 3.47
C PRO A 286 23.27 4.61 2.85
N VAL A 287 22.66 4.44 1.68
CA VAL A 287 21.93 5.54 1.00
C VAL A 287 20.77 6.07 1.84
N ARG A 288 20.23 5.27 2.74
CA ARG A 288 19.18 5.68 3.69
C ARG A 288 19.63 6.80 4.62
N ASP A 289 20.90 6.90 4.96
CA ASP A 289 21.41 8.01 5.79
C ASP A 289 21.40 9.32 4.99
N ILE A 290 21.73 9.28 3.68
CA ILE A 290 21.60 10.42 2.79
C ILE A 290 20.13 10.86 2.72
N ILE A 291 19.21 9.91 2.50
CA ILE A 291 17.78 10.19 2.40
C ILE A 291 17.25 10.84 3.67
N LYS A 292 17.65 10.34 4.85
CA LYS A 292 17.22 10.91 6.14
C LYS A 292 17.71 12.36 6.33
N ILE A 293 18.96 12.66 5.93
CA ILE A 293 19.50 14.01 6.06
C ILE A 293 18.81 15.00 5.13
N ILE A 294 18.47 14.61 3.89
CA ILE A 294 17.77 15.48 2.95
C ILE A 294 16.27 15.61 3.26
N SER A 295 15.72 14.70 4.04
CA SER A 295 14.32 14.72 4.45
C SER A 295 14.10 15.59 5.68
N ASP A 296 12.90 16.12 5.84
CA ASP A 296 12.49 16.68 7.11
C ASP A 296 12.55 15.61 8.21
N ILE A 297 12.82 16.01 9.45
CA ILE A 297 12.98 15.11 10.60
C ILE A 297 11.69 14.30 10.78
N GLU A 298 11.83 12.98 10.94
CA GLU A 298 10.74 12.00 11.04
C GLU A 298 9.90 11.80 9.76
N GLU A 299 10.21 12.49 8.66
CA GLU A 299 9.50 12.43 7.39
C GLU A 299 10.17 11.49 6.37
N PHE A 300 10.56 10.30 6.83
CA PHE A 300 11.06 9.20 6.01
C PHE A 300 10.18 7.96 6.24
N THR A 301 9.49 7.50 5.20
CA THR A 301 8.65 6.29 5.25
C THR A 301 9.01 5.37 4.09
N GLU A 302 9.84 4.36 4.37
CA GLU A 302 10.26 3.36 3.38
C GLU A 302 9.16 2.32 3.18
N ILE A 303 8.91 1.93 1.92
CA ILE A 303 8.01 0.84 1.54
C ILE A 303 8.78 -0.28 0.84
N LYS A 304 8.32 -1.53 1.02
CA LYS A 304 8.95 -2.75 0.49
C LYS A 304 10.44 -2.90 0.80
N PRO A 305 10.90 -2.68 2.05
CA PRO A 305 12.33 -2.78 2.37
C PRO A 305 12.90 -4.18 2.12
N GLU A 306 12.07 -5.23 2.20
CA GLU A 306 12.48 -6.62 2.06
C GLU A 306 12.37 -7.17 0.62
N TYR A 307 11.71 -6.45 -0.29
CA TYR A 307 11.56 -6.82 -1.70
C TYR A 307 12.35 -5.88 -2.61
N GLY A 308 13.05 -6.41 -3.62
CA GLY A 308 13.85 -5.62 -4.54
C GLY A 308 14.85 -4.73 -3.81
N LYS A 309 15.68 -5.32 -2.95
CA LYS A 309 16.56 -4.63 -1.98
C LYS A 309 17.57 -3.67 -2.59
N GLY A 310 17.90 -3.85 -3.88
CA GLY A 310 18.80 -2.96 -4.62
C GLY A 310 18.20 -1.56 -4.89
N ILE A 311 16.90 -1.42 -4.69
CA ILE A 311 16.17 -0.14 -4.82
C ILE A 311 15.49 0.20 -3.51
N VAL A 312 15.77 1.37 -2.96
CA VAL A 312 15.01 1.99 -1.88
C VAL A 312 13.85 2.77 -2.50
N THR A 313 12.64 2.59 -2.00
CA THR A 313 11.47 3.41 -2.34
C THR A 313 10.85 3.95 -1.07
N CYS A 314 10.65 5.25 -0.99
CA CYS A 314 10.12 5.88 0.21
C CYS A 314 9.34 7.15 -0.09
N PHE A 315 8.50 7.54 0.85
CA PHE A 315 7.90 8.86 0.90
C PHE A 315 8.69 9.72 1.86
N ILE A 316 8.95 10.95 1.46
CA ILE A 316 9.68 11.95 2.25
C ILE A 316 9.00 13.31 2.18
N ARG A 317 9.41 14.23 3.06
CA ARG A 317 9.13 15.65 2.91
C ARG A 317 10.43 16.44 2.88
N ILE A 318 10.43 17.52 2.13
CA ILE A 318 11.50 18.53 2.12
C ILE A 318 10.82 19.89 2.25
N GLU A 319 11.14 20.62 3.32
CA GLU A 319 10.47 21.88 3.67
C GLU A 319 8.94 21.75 3.70
N GLY A 320 8.45 20.67 4.29
CA GLY A 320 7.04 20.34 4.42
C GLY A 320 6.38 19.80 3.14
N LYS A 321 7.04 19.84 1.99
CA LYS A 321 6.50 19.40 0.69
C LYS A 321 6.75 17.91 0.48
N PRO A 322 5.73 17.14 0.09
CA PRO A 322 5.85 15.69 -0.07
C PRO A 322 6.48 15.29 -1.41
N PHE A 323 7.30 14.24 -1.38
CA PHE A 323 7.92 13.62 -2.54
C PHE A 323 7.91 12.10 -2.42
N GLY A 324 7.80 11.42 -3.57
CA GLY A 324 8.25 10.05 -3.72
C GLY A 324 9.75 10.05 -4.02
N LEU A 325 10.52 9.23 -3.32
CA LEU A 325 11.95 9.10 -3.56
C LEU A 325 12.30 7.65 -3.86
N LEU A 326 13.09 7.45 -4.92
CA LEU A 326 13.73 6.17 -5.23
C LEU A 326 15.25 6.34 -5.27
N ALA A 327 15.98 5.32 -4.79
CA ALA A 327 17.44 5.35 -4.74
C ALA A 327 18.05 3.98 -5.00
N ASN A 328 19.23 3.92 -5.63
CA ASN A 328 20.00 2.69 -5.68
C ASN A 328 20.68 2.46 -4.33
N ASP A 329 20.60 1.23 -3.81
CA ASP A 329 21.33 0.81 -2.61
C ASP A 329 22.66 0.13 -2.98
N SER A 330 23.76 0.84 -2.80
CA SER A 330 25.08 0.32 -3.13
C SER A 330 25.52 -0.84 -2.24
N GLN A 331 24.83 -1.08 -1.12
CA GLN A 331 25.09 -2.22 -0.23
C GLN A 331 24.51 -3.53 -0.78
N HIS A 332 23.57 -3.45 -1.74
CA HIS A 332 23.04 -4.61 -2.43
C HIS A 332 23.55 -4.65 -3.89
N LEU A 333 24.21 -5.72 -4.29
CA LEU A 333 24.77 -5.92 -5.64
C LEU A 333 25.56 -4.71 -6.19
N GLY A 334 26.18 -3.93 -5.31
CA GLY A 334 26.89 -2.71 -5.67
C GLY A 334 26.03 -1.62 -6.30
N GLY A 335 24.69 -1.68 -6.14
CA GLY A 335 23.72 -0.77 -6.73
C GLY A 335 23.20 -1.21 -8.10
N ALA A 336 23.53 -2.42 -8.57
CA ALA A 336 22.96 -2.96 -9.79
C ALA A 336 21.45 -3.18 -9.63
N ILE A 337 20.69 -2.90 -10.67
CA ILE A 337 19.23 -3.05 -10.68
C ILE A 337 18.89 -4.46 -11.17
N ASP A 338 18.39 -5.29 -10.28
CA ASP A 338 17.88 -6.63 -10.58
C ASP A 338 16.40 -6.60 -11.01
N SER A 339 15.85 -7.77 -11.31
CA SER A 339 14.46 -7.93 -11.77
C SER A 339 13.43 -7.44 -10.74
N GLU A 340 13.63 -7.75 -9.46
CA GLU A 340 12.73 -7.32 -8.39
C GLU A 340 12.85 -5.81 -8.12
N GLY A 341 14.07 -5.27 -8.13
CA GLY A 341 14.31 -3.84 -8.01
C GLY A 341 13.66 -3.05 -9.14
N ALA A 342 13.71 -3.58 -10.38
CA ALA A 342 13.05 -2.96 -11.53
C ALA A 342 11.52 -2.96 -11.39
N ASP A 343 10.91 -4.06 -10.93
CA ASP A 343 9.46 -4.13 -10.68
C ASP A 343 9.02 -3.19 -9.56
N LYS A 344 9.79 -3.15 -8.46
CA LYS A 344 9.56 -2.25 -7.32
C LYS A 344 9.61 -0.79 -7.75
N ALA A 345 10.67 -0.39 -8.45
CA ALA A 345 10.83 0.98 -8.94
C ALA A 345 9.73 1.35 -9.94
N SER A 346 9.41 0.48 -10.90
CA SER A 346 8.33 0.71 -11.87
C SER A 346 6.99 0.98 -11.19
N SER A 347 6.58 0.12 -10.25
CA SER A 347 5.31 0.24 -9.53
C SER A 347 5.26 1.52 -8.68
N PHE A 348 6.39 1.88 -8.05
CA PHE A 348 6.47 3.08 -7.23
C PHE A 348 6.38 4.37 -8.06
N ILE A 349 7.13 4.45 -9.16
CA ILE A 349 7.10 5.58 -10.08
C ILE A 349 5.69 5.76 -10.66
N GLU A 350 5.07 4.66 -11.11
CA GLU A 350 3.72 4.70 -11.67
C GLU A 350 2.70 5.22 -10.66
N MET A 351 2.71 4.71 -9.44
CA MET A 351 1.82 5.16 -8.36
C MET A 351 2.03 6.65 -8.03
N CYS A 352 3.25 7.09 -7.79
CA CYS A 352 3.53 8.51 -7.52
C CYS A 352 3.05 9.40 -8.68
N SER A 353 3.30 8.98 -9.92
CA SER A 353 2.88 9.69 -11.13
C SER A 353 1.35 9.78 -11.27
N GLU A 354 0.62 8.70 -11.00
CA GLU A 354 -0.84 8.69 -11.12
C GLU A 354 -1.53 9.54 -10.06
N TYR A 355 -0.94 9.64 -8.86
CA TYR A 355 -1.52 10.43 -7.75
C TYR A 355 -0.88 11.81 -7.56
N GLY A 356 -0.08 12.28 -8.53
CA GLY A 356 0.42 13.66 -8.55
C GLY A 356 1.57 13.94 -7.58
N LEU A 357 2.26 12.92 -7.08
CA LEU A 357 3.38 13.08 -6.14
C LEU A 357 4.71 13.26 -6.91
N PRO A 358 5.41 14.42 -6.80
CA PRO A 358 6.69 14.63 -7.46
C PRO A 358 7.74 13.61 -7.03
N LEU A 359 8.69 13.33 -7.93
CA LEU A 359 9.68 12.25 -7.77
C LEU A 359 11.11 12.79 -7.66
N ILE A 360 11.87 12.18 -6.74
CA ILE A 360 13.33 12.33 -6.64
C ILE A 360 13.98 10.98 -6.87
N SER A 361 14.96 10.92 -7.77
CA SER A 361 15.76 9.73 -8.04
C SER A 361 17.21 9.97 -7.65
N LEU A 362 17.72 9.23 -6.66
CA LEU A 362 19.11 9.25 -6.25
C LEU A 362 19.84 8.08 -6.93
N VAL A 363 20.76 8.40 -7.84
CA VAL A 363 21.36 7.41 -8.74
C VAL A 363 22.78 7.07 -8.29
N ASP A 364 23.03 5.78 -8.02
CA ASP A 364 24.35 5.19 -7.83
C ASP A 364 24.33 3.74 -8.35
N THR A 365 24.34 3.55 -9.67
CA THR A 365 24.20 2.23 -10.28
C THR A 365 25.27 1.94 -11.31
N PRO A 366 25.85 0.71 -11.32
CA PRO A 366 26.70 0.24 -12.41
C PRO A 366 25.89 -0.19 -13.66
N GLY A 367 24.57 -0.17 -13.59
CA GLY A 367 23.66 -0.62 -14.64
C GLY A 367 22.66 -1.67 -14.16
N PHE A 368 21.99 -2.32 -15.10
CA PHE A 368 21.14 -3.47 -14.82
C PHE A 368 21.99 -4.71 -14.50
N MET A 369 21.42 -5.60 -13.67
CA MET A 369 21.99 -6.92 -13.45
C MET A 369 21.94 -7.75 -14.73
N VAL A 370 23.03 -8.44 -15.03
CA VAL A 370 23.22 -9.19 -16.26
C VAL A 370 23.64 -10.64 -15.98
N GLY A 371 23.47 -11.50 -16.94
CA GLY A 371 23.92 -12.89 -16.89
C GLY A 371 22.78 -13.90 -17.02
N PRO A 372 23.12 -15.19 -17.27
CA PRO A 372 22.11 -16.22 -17.52
C PRO A 372 21.06 -16.39 -16.43
N ASP A 373 21.41 -16.19 -15.16
CA ASP A 373 20.49 -16.34 -14.04
C ASP A 373 19.50 -15.16 -13.98
N SER A 374 19.95 -13.94 -14.23
CA SER A 374 19.08 -12.78 -14.36
C SER A 374 18.08 -12.96 -15.50
N GLU A 375 18.50 -13.49 -16.65
CA GLU A 375 17.60 -13.72 -17.78
C GLU A 375 16.53 -14.79 -17.51
N LYS A 376 16.80 -15.80 -16.66
CA LYS A 376 15.77 -16.78 -16.22
C LYS A 376 14.60 -16.12 -15.45
N GLU A 377 14.88 -15.00 -14.79
CA GLU A 377 13.85 -14.21 -14.08
C GLU A 377 13.04 -13.29 -14.99
N GLY A 378 13.32 -13.28 -16.29
CA GLY A 378 12.68 -12.39 -17.26
C GLY A 378 13.18 -10.95 -17.19
N ALA A 379 14.46 -10.76 -16.93
CA ALA A 379 15.12 -9.47 -16.73
C ALA A 379 14.80 -8.46 -17.85
N VAL A 380 14.90 -8.87 -19.12
CA VAL A 380 14.62 -7.98 -20.28
C VAL A 380 13.24 -7.33 -20.14
N LYS A 381 12.19 -8.09 -19.80
CA LYS A 381 10.81 -7.58 -19.69
C LYS A 381 10.68 -6.63 -18.49
N ARG A 382 11.17 -7.05 -17.32
CA ARG A 382 11.02 -6.31 -16.06
C ARG A 382 11.83 -5.01 -16.08
N MET A 383 13.10 -5.06 -16.50
CA MET A 383 13.98 -3.90 -16.61
C MET A 383 13.51 -2.91 -17.70
N SER A 384 13.04 -3.42 -18.86
CA SER A 384 12.48 -2.56 -19.90
C SER A 384 11.18 -1.86 -19.49
N ASN A 385 10.46 -2.39 -18.49
CA ASN A 385 9.27 -1.74 -17.94
C ASN A 385 9.61 -0.39 -17.26
N LEU A 386 10.80 -0.24 -16.68
CA LEU A 386 11.26 1.06 -16.15
C LEU A 386 11.28 2.15 -17.22
N PHE A 387 11.76 1.86 -18.43
CA PHE A 387 11.71 2.80 -19.55
C PHE A 387 10.29 3.14 -19.96
N LYS A 388 9.43 2.10 -20.04
CA LYS A 388 8.02 2.28 -20.39
C LYS A 388 7.28 3.17 -19.39
N ILE A 389 7.50 2.96 -18.10
CA ILE A 389 6.88 3.76 -17.04
C ILE A 389 7.53 5.13 -16.96
N GLY A 390 8.87 5.22 -16.99
CA GLY A 390 9.62 6.47 -16.95
C GLY A 390 9.19 7.46 -18.04
N SER A 391 8.98 6.96 -19.27
CA SER A 391 8.52 7.81 -20.40
C SER A 391 7.07 8.32 -20.28
N LYS A 392 6.31 7.87 -19.27
CA LYS A 392 4.92 8.26 -19.04
C LYS A 392 4.71 9.05 -17.76
N VAL A 393 5.78 9.37 -17.04
CA VAL A 393 5.71 10.16 -15.80
C VAL A 393 5.05 11.50 -16.07
N LYS A 394 4.01 11.80 -15.29
CA LYS A 394 3.17 13.02 -15.41
C LYS A 394 3.56 14.10 -14.40
N VAL A 395 4.44 13.76 -13.46
CA VAL A 395 4.87 14.65 -12.37
C VAL A 395 6.32 15.09 -12.57
N PRO A 396 6.77 16.16 -11.94
CA PRO A 396 8.18 16.52 -11.95
C PRO A 396 9.06 15.39 -11.42
N LEU A 397 10.09 15.03 -12.17
CA LEU A 397 11.14 14.10 -11.79
C LEU A 397 12.46 14.84 -11.68
N THR A 398 13.15 14.73 -10.55
CA THR A 398 14.52 15.23 -10.37
C THR A 398 15.46 14.04 -10.22
N ALA A 399 16.54 13.98 -11.00
CA ALA A 399 17.56 12.95 -10.90
C ALA A 399 18.87 13.51 -10.36
N ILE A 400 19.40 12.92 -9.28
CA ILE A 400 20.65 13.32 -8.65
C ILE A 400 21.63 12.14 -8.66
N PHE A 401 22.72 12.27 -9.37
CA PHE A 401 23.75 11.24 -9.45
C PHE A 401 24.73 11.38 -8.29
N LEU A 402 24.65 10.46 -7.34
CA LEU A 402 25.51 10.48 -6.16
C LEU A 402 26.92 10.00 -6.50
N ARG A 403 27.04 8.94 -7.33
CA ARG A 403 28.32 8.36 -7.74
C ARG A 403 28.20 7.73 -9.13
N LYS A 404 27.96 6.42 -9.23
CA LYS A 404 27.94 5.68 -10.51
C LYS A 404 26.66 5.99 -11.30
N GLY A 405 26.85 6.46 -12.53
CA GLY A 405 25.77 6.68 -13.51
C GLY A 405 26.06 5.91 -14.80
N TYR A 406 25.97 4.57 -14.79
CA TYR A 406 26.41 3.76 -15.90
C TYR A 406 25.26 3.10 -16.66
N GLY A 407 25.40 3.15 -17.99
CA GLY A 407 24.60 2.39 -18.94
C GLY A 407 23.11 2.64 -18.87
N LEU A 408 22.34 1.62 -19.29
CA LEU A 408 20.89 1.68 -19.36
C LEU A 408 20.21 1.79 -17.98
N GLY A 409 20.82 1.22 -16.93
CA GLY A 409 20.28 1.34 -15.58
C GLY A 409 20.23 2.79 -15.09
N ALA A 410 21.29 3.55 -15.33
CA ALA A 410 21.34 4.97 -14.98
C ALA A 410 20.30 5.80 -15.78
N GLN A 411 20.15 5.50 -17.08
CA GLN A 411 19.09 6.13 -17.88
C GLN A 411 17.69 5.79 -17.37
N ALA A 412 17.43 4.53 -17.01
CA ALA A 412 16.15 4.11 -16.49
C ALA A 412 15.80 4.79 -15.17
N MET A 413 16.77 4.96 -14.26
CA MET A 413 16.61 5.74 -13.02
C MET A 413 16.30 7.22 -13.28
N ALA A 414 16.69 7.75 -14.43
CA ALA A 414 16.41 9.12 -14.87
C ALA A 414 15.20 9.19 -15.84
N GLY A 415 14.24 8.29 -15.73
CA GLY A 415 13.02 8.32 -16.56
C GLY A 415 13.20 7.85 -18.00
N GLY A 416 14.36 7.27 -18.35
CA GLY A 416 14.67 6.74 -19.69
C GLY A 416 15.79 7.50 -20.41
N SER A 417 16.10 8.71 -19.98
CA SER A 417 17.19 9.55 -20.50
C SER A 417 17.60 10.58 -19.46
N LEU A 418 18.85 11.02 -19.49
CA LEU A 418 19.33 12.12 -18.62
C LEU A 418 18.67 13.47 -18.93
N HIS A 419 17.92 13.57 -20.00
CA HIS A 419 17.19 14.77 -20.43
C HIS A 419 15.68 14.73 -20.09
N GLU A 420 15.15 13.59 -19.64
CA GLU A 420 13.74 13.46 -19.26
C GLU A 420 13.39 14.17 -17.93
N PRO A 421 14.25 14.13 -16.88
CA PRO A 421 13.95 14.84 -15.64
C PRO A 421 13.85 16.35 -15.86
N VAL A 422 13.00 17.02 -15.09
CA VAL A 422 12.94 18.50 -15.08
C VAL A 422 14.24 19.12 -14.56
N TYR A 423 14.99 18.35 -13.75
CA TYR A 423 16.30 18.74 -13.25
C TYR A 423 17.19 17.52 -13.09
N THR A 424 18.40 17.59 -13.65
CA THR A 424 19.42 16.55 -13.52
C THR A 424 20.68 17.19 -12.94
N ALA A 425 21.19 16.62 -11.86
CA ALA A 425 22.41 17.07 -11.19
C ALA A 425 23.32 15.90 -10.83
N ALA A 426 24.56 16.20 -10.55
CA ALA A 426 25.53 15.24 -10.03
C ALA A 426 26.27 15.83 -8.84
N TRP A 427 26.57 14.98 -7.86
CA TRP A 427 27.54 15.32 -6.83
C TRP A 427 28.98 15.33 -7.43
N PRO A 428 29.93 15.97 -6.75
CA PRO A 428 31.34 15.96 -7.19
C PRO A 428 31.94 14.55 -7.35
N THR A 429 31.31 13.56 -6.74
CA THR A 429 31.63 12.13 -6.83
C THR A 429 31.01 11.42 -8.03
N GLY A 430 30.19 12.12 -8.82
CA GLY A 430 29.47 11.54 -9.97
C GLY A 430 30.41 11.04 -11.08
N GLU A 431 30.16 9.84 -11.58
CA GLU A 431 30.90 9.17 -12.65
C GLU A 431 29.93 8.68 -13.71
N PHE A 432 30.20 8.97 -14.96
CA PHE A 432 29.31 8.65 -16.07
C PHE A 432 30.00 7.85 -17.15
N GLY A 433 29.29 6.90 -17.75
CA GLY A 433 29.77 6.12 -18.88
C GLY A 433 28.72 5.19 -19.46
N ALA A 434 28.96 4.73 -20.68
CA ALA A 434 28.14 3.69 -21.31
C ALA A 434 28.22 2.36 -20.56
N MET A 435 29.34 2.12 -19.86
CA MET A 435 29.58 0.98 -18.99
C MET A 435 30.66 1.34 -17.95
N GLY A 436 30.75 0.57 -16.86
CA GLY A 436 31.78 0.76 -15.85
C GLY A 436 33.19 0.56 -16.43
N SER A 437 34.18 1.27 -15.85
CA SER A 437 35.58 1.26 -16.32
C SER A 437 36.19 -0.14 -16.46
N VAL A 438 35.86 -1.05 -15.54
CA VAL A 438 36.33 -2.46 -15.57
C VAL A 438 35.76 -3.17 -16.80
N SER A 439 34.47 -3.06 -17.08
CA SER A 439 33.83 -3.66 -18.23
C SER A 439 34.38 -3.09 -19.55
N TYR A 440 34.61 -1.79 -19.60
CA TYR A 440 35.24 -1.12 -20.76
C TYR A 440 36.63 -1.68 -21.03
N THR A 441 37.46 -1.82 -19.98
CA THR A 441 38.81 -2.36 -20.10
C THR A 441 38.78 -3.78 -20.64
N HIS A 442 37.91 -4.64 -20.14
CA HIS A 442 37.79 -6.02 -20.60
C HIS A 442 37.29 -6.16 -22.03
N LEU A 443 36.40 -5.26 -22.50
CA LEU A 443 35.91 -5.26 -23.87
C LEU A 443 36.91 -4.67 -24.88
N THR A 444 37.72 -3.71 -24.48
CA THR A 444 38.64 -3.01 -25.41
C THR A 444 40.00 -3.62 -25.53
N LEU A 445 40.52 -4.29 -24.49
CA LEU A 445 41.87 -4.94 -24.54
C LEU A 445 41.94 -6.13 -25.52
N PRO A 446 40.96 -7.00 -25.71
CA PRO A 446 41.03 -8.11 -26.65
C PRO A 446 41.11 -7.70 -28.12
N THR A 447 40.53 -6.55 -28.49
CA THR A 447 40.52 -6.08 -29.90
C THR A 447 41.87 -5.59 -30.39
N LYS A 448 42.84 -5.36 -29.52
CA LYS A 448 44.22 -5.01 -29.87
C LYS A 448 45.13 -6.21 -30.12
N ARG A 449 44.60 -7.43 -30.01
CA ARG A 449 45.40 -8.68 -30.23
C ARG A 449 45.15 -9.36 -31.58
N ILE A 450 44.36 -8.76 -32.45
CA ILE A 450 44.13 -9.25 -33.81
C ILE A 450 44.69 -8.19 -34.77
N VAL A 451 45.96 -8.02 -34.79
CA VAL A 451 46.77 -7.52 -35.93
C VAL A 451 48.06 -8.28 -35.91
#